data_c4c12e95210b4be44c82001c564821f6
#
_entry.id   c4c12e95210b4be44c82001c564821f6
#
_cell.length_a   1.000
_cell.length_b   1.000
_cell.length_c   1.000
_cell.angle_alpha   90.00
_cell.angle_beta   90.00
_cell.angle_gamma   90.00
#
_symmetry.space_group_name_H-M   'P 1'
#
loop_
_entity.id
_entity.type
_entity.pdbx_description
1 polymer ?
#
loop_
_entity_poly.entity_id
_entity_poly.type
_entity_poly.pdbx_seq_one_letter_code
_entity_poly.pdbx_strand_id
1 'polypeptide(L)'
;MESEKRRLAYFYIAPAALWLLLFMGFPIVDILQTSFYHTSYKGETFVGMKNYTGLVGDDVFLLVLKNTALWTVLAVFMNVGAGLAAALLLNRSTMVSELIRGSLILAWATPLVVAAIAWKWMYNGEYGHLNALLLSLHFIDHPVQWLTGTSTAFGGALFARLWTAFPFTTFAFLSALQAIPVDLYEAALIDGTTARQKFWYITLPLLRPVALAVLLISFIWSFNSFVFIYVITGGGPANQTQIMVTEIFRRAFGYFNFGQASSIAFLAFLLLAAISFLQWRLFYKKEM
;
A
#
# COMPACT_ATOMS: atom_id res chain seq x y z
N MET A 1 -1.51 -45.92 3.67
CA MET A 1 -1.28 -44.90 4.71
C MET A 1 -0.93 -43.51 4.18
N GLU A 2 0.09 -43.36 3.33
CA GLU A 2 0.48 -42.02 2.79
C GLU A 2 -0.51 -41.47 1.75
N SER A 3 -1.05 -42.33 0.89
CA SER A 3 -2.09 -41.97 -0.10
C SER A 3 -3.44 -41.60 0.53
N GLU A 4 -3.81 -42.25 1.62
CA GLU A 4 -5.03 -41.94 2.36
C GLU A 4 -4.91 -40.60 3.11
N LYS A 5 -3.76 -40.33 3.73
CA LYS A 5 -3.48 -39.04 4.36
C LYS A 5 -3.53 -37.89 3.36
N ARG A 6 -3.00 -38.09 2.12
CA ARG A 6 -3.09 -37.10 1.05
C ARG A 6 -4.55 -36.87 0.58
N ARG A 7 -5.34 -37.94 0.40
CA ARG A 7 -6.77 -37.81 0.04
C ARG A 7 -7.58 -37.08 1.11
N LEU A 8 -7.34 -37.38 2.37
CA LEU A 8 -7.97 -36.65 3.49
C LEU A 8 -7.55 -35.17 3.49
N ALA A 9 -6.29 -34.85 3.29
CA ALA A 9 -5.82 -33.46 3.20
C ALA A 9 -6.51 -32.68 2.07
N TYR A 10 -6.61 -33.28 0.88
CA TYR A 10 -7.33 -32.65 -0.23
C TYR A 10 -8.82 -32.49 0.06
N PHE A 11 -9.46 -33.44 0.72
CA PHE A 11 -10.87 -33.35 1.10
C PHE A 11 -11.13 -32.20 2.09
N TYR A 12 -10.24 -31.97 3.06
CA TYR A 12 -10.35 -30.84 3.99
C TYR A 12 -10.05 -29.48 3.35
N ILE A 13 -9.15 -29.44 2.37
CA ILE A 13 -8.79 -28.19 1.68
C ILE A 13 -9.78 -27.86 0.55
N ALA A 14 -10.43 -28.86 -0.06
CA ALA A 14 -11.29 -28.70 -1.22
C ALA A 14 -12.42 -27.66 -1.06
N PRO A 15 -13.16 -27.58 0.07
CA PRO A 15 -14.21 -26.58 0.24
C PRO A 15 -13.65 -25.14 0.20
N ALA A 16 -12.54 -24.91 0.88
CA ALA A 16 -11.89 -23.59 0.88
C ALA A 16 -11.31 -23.24 -0.49
N ALA A 17 -10.66 -24.21 -1.15
CA ALA A 17 -10.12 -24.02 -2.51
C ALA A 17 -11.24 -23.75 -3.52
N LEU A 18 -12.36 -24.48 -3.44
CA LEU A 18 -13.53 -24.27 -4.32
C LEU A 18 -14.12 -22.87 -4.09
N TRP A 19 -14.22 -22.45 -2.84
CA TRP A 19 -14.73 -21.13 -2.48
C TRP A 19 -13.82 -20.02 -3.06
N LEU A 20 -12.51 -20.13 -2.91
CA LEU A 20 -11.55 -19.19 -3.50
C LEU A 20 -11.63 -19.17 -5.03
N LEU A 21 -11.75 -20.32 -5.68
CA LEU A 21 -11.87 -20.39 -7.13
C LEU A 21 -13.17 -19.74 -7.63
N LEU A 22 -14.30 -19.93 -6.94
CA LEU A 22 -15.58 -19.35 -7.31
C LEU A 22 -15.59 -17.82 -7.07
N PHE A 23 -15.15 -17.36 -5.90
CA PHE A 23 -15.31 -15.95 -5.53
C PHE A 23 -14.12 -15.05 -5.91
N MET A 24 -12.94 -15.62 -6.16
CA MET A 24 -11.78 -14.87 -6.66
C MET A 24 -11.42 -15.25 -8.09
N GLY A 25 -11.39 -16.53 -8.43
CA GLY A 25 -11.02 -17.00 -9.77
C GLY A 25 -12.01 -16.58 -10.84
N PHE A 26 -13.30 -16.77 -10.60
CA PHE A 26 -14.35 -16.39 -11.56
C PHE A 26 -14.33 -14.90 -11.92
N PRO A 27 -14.29 -13.94 -10.96
CA PRO A 27 -14.18 -12.52 -11.29
C PRO A 27 -12.90 -12.16 -12.07
N ILE A 28 -11.78 -12.83 -11.83
CA ILE A 28 -10.54 -12.60 -12.60
C ILE A 28 -10.73 -13.02 -14.05
N VAL A 29 -11.38 -14.18 -14.29
CA VAL A 29 -11.70 -14.66 -15.64
C VAL A 29 -12.69 -13.72 -16.32
N ASP A 30 -13.69 -13.24 -15.61
CA ASP A 30 -14.69 -12.30 -16.12
C ASP A 30 -14.05 -10.96 -16.52
N ILE A 31 -13.17 -10.40 -15.68
CA ILE A 31 -12.38 -9.21 -16.00
C ILE A 31 -11.52 -9.44 -17.25
N LEU A 32 -10.87 -10.61 -17.36
CA LEU A 32 -10.09 -10.95 -18.54
C LEU A 32 -10.97 -11.02 -19.79
N GLN A 33 -12.14 -11.67 -19.73
CA GLN A 33 -13.06 -11.75 -20.86
C GLN A 33 -13.57 -10.35 -21.24
N THR A 34 -14.07 -9.58 -20.29
CA THR A 34 -14.59 -8.23 -20.51
C THR A 34 -13.54 -7.30 -21.12
N SER A 35 -12.25 -7.51 -20.83
CA SER A 35 -11.14 -6.70 -21.36
C SER A 35 -11.00 -6.79 -22.89
N PHE A 36 -11.54 -7.84 -23.54
CA PHE A 36 -11.55 -8.00 -24.99
C PHE A 36 -12.80 -7.43 -25.66
N TYR A 37 -13.74 -6.88 -24.88
CA TYR A 37 -14.97 -6.32 -25.38
C TYR A 37 -14.98 -4.79 -25.23
N HIS A 38 -15.63 -4.12 -26.16
CA HIS A 38 -16.07 -2.73 -25.96
C HIS A 38 -17.47 -2.77 -25.38
N THR A 39 -17.63 -2.29 -24.17
CA THR A 39 -18.92 -2.23 -23.48
C THR A 39 -19.46 -0.81 -23.51
N SER A 40 -20.69 -0.64 -23.94
CA SER A 40 -21.39 0.64 -23.95
C SER A 40 -22.88 0.42 -23.65
N TYR A 41 -23.63 1.49 -23.44
CA TYR A 41 -25.08 1.44 -23.29
C TYR A 41 -25.82 0.74 -24.46
N LYS A 42 -25.16 0.63 -25.63
CA LYS A 42 -25.70 -0.02 -26.83
C LYS A 42 -25.42 -1.51 -26.91
N GLY A 43 -24.73 -2.06 -25.92
CA GLY A 43 -24.33 -3.46 -25.86
C GLY A 43 -22.83 -3.69 -25.88
N GLU A 44 -22.45 -4.95 -26.02
CA GLU A 44 -21.07 -5.41 -26.02
C GLU A 44 -20.64 -5.83 -27.42
N THR A 45 -19.46 -5.40 -27.85
CA THR A 45 -18.86 -5.79 -29.12
C THR A 45 -17.44 -6.31 -28.88
N PHE A 46 -17.13 -7.47 -29.47
CA PHE A 46 -15.79 -8.02 -29.36
C PHE A 46 -14.80 -7.18 -30.18
N VAL A 47 -13.76 -6.68 -29.52
CA VAL A 47 -12.73 -5.80 -30.12
C VAL A 47 -11.31 -6.41 -30.03
N GLY A 48 -11.17 -7.60 -29.49
CA GLY A 48 -9.89 -8.28 -29.32
C GLY A 48 -8.92 -7.45 -28.48
N MET A 49 -7.68 -7.30 -28.93
CA MET A 49 -6.62 -6.58 -28.21
C MET A 49 -6.71 -5.04 -28.27
N LYS A 50 -7.75 -4.49 -28.89
CA LYS A 50 -7.85 -3.04 -29.15
C LYS A 50 -7.83 -2.18 -27.87
N ASN A 51 -8.43 -2.70 -26.77
CA ASN A 51 -8.38 -2.01 -25.48
C ASN A 51 -6.93 -1.91 -24.97
N TYR A 52 -6.14 -2.96 -25.11
CA TYR A 52 -4.74 -2.96 -24.67
C TYR A 52 -3.84 -2.09 -25.57
N THR A 53 -3.98 -2.20 -26.88
CA THR A 53 -3.18 -1.40 -27.82
C THR A 53 -3.51 0.08 -27.69
N GLY A 54 -4.77 0.43 -27.40
CA GLY A 54 -5.18 1.80 -27.13
C GLY A 54 -4.55 2.41 -25.89
N LEU A 55 -4.21 1.61 -24.87
CA LEU A 55 -3.55 2.10 -23.66
C LEU A 55 -2.10 2.53 -23.91
N VAL A 56 -1.40 1.90 -24.85
CA VAL A 56 0.01 2.21 -25.15
C VAL A 56 0.17 3.62 -25.73
N GLY A 57 -0.84 4.10 -26.46
CA GLY A 57 -0.86 5.46 -27.02
C GLY A 57 -1.64 6.49 -26.19
N ASP A 58 -2.10 6.13 -25.00
CA ASP A 58 -2.89 7.00 -24.12
C ASP A 58 -1.96 7.71 -23.11
N ASP A 59 -1.66 8.99 -23.37
CA ASP A 59 -0.79 9.80 -22.49
C ASP A 59 -1.29 9.85 -21.05
N VAL A 60 -2.61 9.82 -20.84
CA VAL A 60 -3.19 9.79 -19.49
C VAL A 60 -2.89 8.46 -18.81
N PHE A 61 -3.01 7.33 -19.52
CA PHE A 61 -2.68 6.04 -18.97
C PHE A 61 -1.18 5.92 -18.63
N LEU A 62 -0.30 6.42 -19.50
CA LEU A 62 1.15 6.44 -19.25
C LEU A 62 1.49 7.28 -18.00
N LEU A 63 0.84 8.44 -17.84
CA LEU A 63 0.96 9.27 -16.63
C LEU A 63 0.47 8.51 -15.40
N VAL A 64 -0.67 7.85 -15.48
CA VAL A 64 -1.26 7.04 -14.40
C VAL A 64 -0.33 5.90 -14.00
N LEU A 65 0.30 5.23 -14.96
CA LEU A 65 1.26 4.17 -14.70
C LEU A 65 2.50 4.69 -13.94
N LYS A 66 3.05 5.82 -14.39
CA LYS A 66 4.15 6.53 -13.72
C LYS A 66 3.77 6.93 -12.29
N ASN A 67 2.60 7.55 -12.13
CA ASN A 67 2.10 7.97 -10.82
C ASN A 67 1.90 6.78 -9.88
N THR A 68 1.37 5.65 -10.39
CA THR A 68 1.18 4.43 -9.60
C THR A 68 2.53 3.88 -9.11
N ALA A 69 3.53 3.84 -9.99
CA ALA A 69 4.87 3.41 -9.62
C ALA A 69 5.48 4.32 -8.56
N LEU A 70 5.45 5.65 -8.80
CA LEU A 70 5.98 6.64 -7.86
C LEU A 70 5.26 6.60 -6.51
N TRP A 71 3.92 6.57 -6.53
CA TRP A 71 3.09 6.47 -5.33
C TRP A 71 3.44 5.22 -4.51
N THR A 72 3.45 4.06 -5.17
CA THR A 72 3.68 2.78 -4.50
C THR A 72 5.08 2.73 -3.88
N VAL A 73 6.11 3.13 -4.63
CA VAL A 73 7.49 3.13 -4.14
C VAL A 73 7.65 4.07 -2.95
N LEU A 74 7.18 5.32 -3.06
CA LEU A 74 7.28 6.31 -1.98
C LEU A 74 6.47 5.87 -0.75
N ALA A 75 5.24 5.40 -0.95
CA ALA A 75 4.39 4.94 0.15
C ALA A 75 5.01 3.75 0.89
N VAL A 76 5.56 2.77 0.18
CA VAL A 76 6.24 1.61 0.79
C VAL A 76 7.48 2.05 1.55
N PHE A 77 8.34 2.86 0.92
CA PHE A 77 9.59 3.32 1.54
C PHE A 77 9.32 4.14 2.80
N MET A 78 8.39 5.09 2.73
CA MET A 78 8.02 5.91 3.88
C MET A 78 7.36 5.06 4.99
N ASN A 79 6.46 4.16 4.63
CA ASN A 79 5.75 3.32 5.59
C ASN A 79 6.71 2.37 6.34
N VAL A 80 7.56 1.67 5.61
CA VAL A 80 8.52 0.72 6.20
C VAL A 80 9.59 1.48 7.00
N GLY A 81 10.10 2.59 6.47
CA GLY A 81 11.09 3.41 7.14
C GLY A 81 10.55 4.05 8.42
N ALA A 82 9.39 4.71 8.36
CA ALA A 82 8.74 5.30 9.53
C ALA A 82 8.36 4.24 10.57
N GLY A 83 7.81 3.10 10.11
CA GLY A 83 7.44 2.00 11.00
C GLY A 83 8.63 1.39 11.73
N LEU A 84 9.74 1.14 11.04
CA LEU A 84 10.97 0.64 11.66
C LEU A 84 11.57 1.65 12.63
N ALA A 85 11.67 2.92 12.23
CA ALA A 85 12.16 3.99 13.10
C ALA A 85 11.33 4.12 14.37
N ALA A 86 9.99 4.15 14.24
CA ALA A 86 9.08 4.20 15.38
C ALA A 86 9.22 2.94 16.27
N ALA A 87 9.33 1.75 15.69
CA ALA A 87 9.52 0.52 16.45
C ALA A 87 10.82 0.53 17.27
N LEU A 88 11.92 0.99 16.69
CA LEU A 88 13.20 1.11 17.39
C LEU A 88 13.14 2.10 18.56
N LEU A 89 12.45 3.24 18.38
CA LEU A 89 12.25 4.23 19.43
C LEU A 89 11.34 3.73 20.55
N LEU A 90 10.30 3.00 20.18
CA LEU A 90 9.27 2.48 21.08
C LEU A 90 9.65 1.13 21.72
N ASN A 91 10.79 0.53 21.36
CA ASN A 91 11.17 -0.78 21.90
C ASN A 91 11.54 -0.73 23.40
N ARG A 92 11.63 0.46 23.98
CA ARG A 92 11.82 0.63 25.44
C ARG A 92 10.48 0.67 26.15
N SER A 93 10.35 -0.06 27.26
CA SER A 93 9.15 -0.02 28.11
C SER A 93 9.25 1.21 29.03
N THR A 94 8.65 2.31 28.58
CA THR A 94 8.50 3.55 29.36
C THR A 94 7.04 4.00 29.27
N MET A 95 6.55 4.73 30.28
CA MET A 95 5.19 5.29 30.28
C MET A 95 4.90 6.10 29.00
N VAL A 96 5.89 6.84 28.52
CA VAL A 96 5.77 7.62 27.27
C VAL A 96 5.62 6.72 26.06
N SER A 97 6.39 5.63 25.97
CA SER A 97 6.29 4.70 24.84
C SER A 97 4.94 3.97 24.82
N GLU A 98 4.39 3.64 25.98
CA GLU A 98 3.06 3.02 26.10
C GLU A 98 1.94 3.97 25.66
N LEU A 99 2.00 5.24 26.07
CA LEU A 99 1.06 6.26 25.65
C LEU A 99 1.11 6.48 24.11
N ILE A 100 2.32 6.55 23.54
CA ILE A 100 2.49 6.69 22.09
C ILE A 100 1.95 5.45 21.36
N ARG A 101 2.25 4.23 21.85
CA ARG A 101 1.69 2.99 21.27
C ARG A 101 0.16 3.02 21.26
N GLY A 102 -0.46 3.45 22.38
CA GLY A 102 -1.91 3.64 22.44
C GLY A 102 -2.45 4.63 21.40
N SER A 103 -1.77 5.76 21.21
CA SER A 103 -2.16 6.76 20.20
C SER A 103 -2.01 6.26 18.76
N LEU A 104 -1.00 5.43 18.48
CA LEU A 104 -0.82 4.82 17.16
C LEU A 104 -1.97 3.87 16.81
N ILE A 105 -2.51 3.14 17.79
CA ILE A 105 -3.68 2.26 17.58
C ILE A 105 -4.89 3.07 17.11
N LEU A 106 -5.10 4.28 17.66
CA LEU A 106 -6.21 5.15 17.25
C LEU A 106 -6.10 5.56 15.78
N ALA A 107 -4.89 5.90 15.33
CA ALA A 107 -4.66 6.24 13.92
C ALA A 107 -4.96 5.05 12.99
N TRP A 108 -4.51 3.85 13.35
CA TRP A 108 -4.72 2.64 12.57
C TRP A 108 -6.18 2.15 12.59
N ALA A 109 -6.86 2.29 13.72
CA ALA A 109 -8.25 1.89 13.87
C ALA A 109 -9.24 2.86 13.18
N THR A 110 -8.78 4.04 12.75
CA THR A 110 -9.65 5.02 12.08
C THR A 110 -10.09 4.50 10.71
N PRO A 111 -11.41 4.47 10.38
CA PRO A 111 -11.88 4.09 9.06
C PRO A 111 -11.24 4.95 7.96
N LEU A 112 -10.72 4.31 6.90
CA LEU A 112 -9.92 5.00 5.87
C LEU A 112 -10.63 6.20 5.22
N VAL A 113 -11.94 6.08 4.97
CA VAL A 113 -12.74 7.17 4.38
C VAL A 113 -12.83 8.35 5.33
N VAL A 114 -13.04 8.10 6.63
CA VAL A 114 -13.10 9.13 7.67
C VAL A 114 -11.75 9.85 7.79
N ALA A 115 -10.66 9.09 7.82
CA ALA A 115 -9.31 9.64 7.83
C ALA A 115 -9.06 10.52 6.60
N ALA A 116 -9.42 10.04 5.40
CA ALA A 116 -9.22 10.79 4.16
C ALA A 116 -10.03 12.09 4.13
N ILE A 117 -11.29 12.08 4.59
CA ILE A 117 -12.14 13.29 4.70
C ILE A 117 -11.54 14.27 5.72
N ALA A 118 -11.11 13.78 6.88
CA ALA A 118 -10.49 14.62 7.91
C ALA A 118 -9.21 15.28 7.38
N TRP A 119 -8.33 14.54 6.73
CA TRP A 119 -7.12 15.09 6.12
C TRP A 119 -7.43 16.08 5.00
N LYS A 120 -8.41 15.78 4.12
CA LYS A 120 -8.88 16.74 3.10
C LYS A 120 -9.31 18.05 3.71
N TRP A 121 -10.03 18.00 4.82
CA TRP A 121 -10.46 19.20 5.55
C TRP A 121 -9.28 19.94 6.18
N MET A 122 -8.33 19.22 6.78
CA MET A 122 -7.10 19.82 7.32
C MET A 122 -6.25 20.53 6.25
N TYR A 123 -6.29 20.03 5.00
CA TYR A 123 -5.58 20.62 3.85
C TYR A 123 -6.33 21.77 3.17
N ASN A 124 -7.50 22.18 3.68
CA ASN A 124 -8.21 23.29 3.07
C ASN A 124 -7.37 24.57 3.16
N GLY A 125 -7.28 25.32 2.02
CA GLY A 125 -6.43 26.51 1.92
C GLY A 125 -6.92 27.68 2.80
N GLU A 126 -8.22 27.79 3.04
CA GLU A 126 -8.83 28.94 3.72
C GLU A 126 -9.01 28.69 5.23
N TYR A 127 -9.60 27.54 5.60
CA TYR A 127 -9.95 27.21 6.98
C TYR A 127 -9.28 25.95 7.53
N GLY A 128 -8.33 25.41 6.78
CA GLY A 128 -7.65 24.15 7.17
C GLY A 128 -6.75 24.34 8.37
N HIS A 129 -6.85 23.43 9.32
CA HIS A 129 -6.08 23.48 10.57
C HIS A 129 -4.57 23.37 10.35
N LEU A 130 -4.13 22.76 9.26
CA LEU A 130 -2.70 22.66 8.95
C LEU A 130 -2.10 24.05 8.65
N ASN A 131 -2.80 24.88 7.85
CA ASN A 131 -2.38 26.25 7.64
C ASN A 131 -2.42 27.09 8.91
N ALA A 132 -3.46 26.95 9.71
CA ALA A 132 -3.58 27.67 10.99
C ALA A 132 -2.40 27.33 11.94
N LEU A 133 -2.03 26.05 12.03
CA LEU A 133 -0.88 25.61 12.83
C LEU A 133 0.44 26.16 12.29
N LEU A 134 0.70 26.03 10.97
CA LEU A 134 1.95 26.45 10.37
C LEU A 134 2.14 27.99 10.41
N LEU A 135 1.05 28.75 10.24
CA LEU A 135 1.07 30.21 10.43
C LEU A 135 1.34 30.60 11.88
N SER A 136 0.70 29.95 12.85
CA SER A 136 0.93 30.22 14.28
C SER A 136 2.34 29.92 14.75
N LEU A 137 2.98 28.92 14.12
CA LEU A 137 4.38 28.55 14.37
C LEU A 137 5.41 29.32 13.51
N HIS A 138 4.94 30.26 12.67
CA HIS A 138 5.75 31.06 11.73
C HIS A 138 6.58 30.22 10.77
N PHE A 139 6.11 29.03 10.40
CA PHE A 139 6.73 28.20 9.35
C PHE A 139 6.34 28.62 7.93
N ILE A 140 5.21 29.31 7.79
CA ILE A 140 4.71 29.89 6.54
C ILE A 140 4.20 31.30 6.81
N ASP A 141 4.35 32.20 5.81
CA ASP A 141 3.85 33.58 5.88
C ASP A 141 2.44 33.73 5.30
N HIS A 142 2.04 32.83 4.42
CA HIS A 142 0.74 32.83 3.74
C HIS A 142 0.13 31.42 3.69
N PRO A 143 -1.23 31.30 3.68
CA PRO A 143 -1.89 30.01 3.56
C PRO A 143 -1.49 29.29 2.27
N VAL A 144 -1.14 28.01 2.39
CA VAL A 144 -0.79 27.15 1.26
C VAL A 144 -2.04 26.46 0.71
N GLN A 145 -2.18 26.47 -0.60
CA GLN A 145 -3.23 25.74 -1.31
C GLN A 145 -2.76 24.29 -1.58
N TRP A 146 -2.85 23.45 -0.55
CA TRP A 146 -2.27 22.10 -0.55
C TRP A 146 -2.74 21.18 -1.68
N LEU A 147 -4.00 21.31 -2.11
CA LEU A 147 -4.62 20.38 -3.06
C LEU A 147 -4.69 20.90 -4.50
N THR A 148 -4.22 22.13 -4.76
CA THR A 148 -4.22 22.74 -6.11
C THR A 148 -2.90 22.56 -6.85
N GLY A 149 -1.78 22.43 -6.13
CA GLY A 149 -0.48 22.14 -6.70
C GLY A 149 -0.25 20.64 -6.87
N THR A 150 0.39 20.23 -7.96
CA THR A 150 0.65 18.82 -8.27
C THR A 150 1.43 18.11 -7.16
N SER A 151 2.57 18.67 -6.76
CA SER A 151 3.45 18.06 -5.75
C SER A 151 2.83 18.10 -4.35
N THR A 152 2.16 19.19 -4.00
CA THR A 152 1.51 19.36 -2.69
C THR A 152 0.31 18.44 -2.53
N ALA A 153 -0.52 18.28 -3.58
CA ALA A 153 -1.65 17.37 -3.58
C ALA A 153 -1.21 15.90 -3.47
N PHE A 154 -0.18 15.50 -4.24
CA PHE A 154 0.37 14.16 -4.19
C PHE A 154 1.01 13.87 -2.83
N GLY A 155 1.85 14.79 -2.33
CA GLY A 155 2.50 14.66 -1.02
C GLY A 155 1.52 14.66 0.14
N GLY A 156 0.46 15.50 0.09
CA GLY A 156 -0.59 15.55 1.11
C GLY A 156 -1.38 14.23 1.19
N ALA A 157 -1.79 13.70 0.04
CA ALA A 157 -2.47 12.39 0.01
C ALA A 157 -1.56 11.27 0.50
N LEU A 158 -0.26 11.30 0.15
CA LEU A 158 0.74 10.33 0.58
C LEU A 158 0.95 10.38 2.10
N PHE A 159 1.03 11.57 2.69
CA PHE A 159 1.18 11.76 4.12
C PHE A 159 -0.06 11.28 4.90
N ALA A 160 -1.26 11.61 4.42
CA ALA A 160 -2.50 11.13 5.01
C ALA A 160 -2.58 9.59 5.03
N ARG A 161 -2.15 8.96 3.95
CA ARG A 161 -2.05 7.51 3.86
C ARG A 161 -0.98 6.95 4.81
N LEU A 162 0.19 7.58 4.89
CA LEU A 162 1.25 7.17 5.81
C LEU A 162 0.75 7.18 7.24
N TRP A 163 0.08 8.25 7.67
CA TRP A 163 -0.45 8.39 9.02
C TRP A 163 -1.35 7.23 9.46
N THR A 164 -2.15 6.66 8.55
CA THR A 164 -3.00 5.49 8.86
C THR A 164 -2.27 4.16 8.77
N ALA A 165 -1.21 4.07 7.96
CA ALA A 165 -0.58 2.80 7.61
C ALA A 165 0.65 2.45 8.46
N PHE A 166 1.49 3.46 8.83
CA PHE A 166 2.75 3.19 9.53
C PHE A 166 2.59 2.57 10.92
N PRO A 167 1.46 2.77 11.67
CA PRO A 167 1.31 2.11 12.96
C PRO A 167 1.31 0.58 12.85
N PHE A 168 0.63 0.01 11.85
CA PHE A 168 0.67 -1.44 11.60
C PHE A 168 2.12 -1.94 11.41
N THR A 169 2.87 -1.24 10.58
CA THR A 169 4.29 -1.55 10.31
C THR A 169 5.14 -1.41 11.57
N THR A 170 4.86 -0.38 12.39
CA THR A 170 5.51 -0.17 13.69
C THR A 170 5.28 -1.35 14.61
N PHE A 171 4.04 -1.81 14.77
CA PHE A 171 3.72 -2.95 15.64
C PHE A 171 4.31 -4.26 15.13
N ALA A 172 4.33 -4.49 13.82
CA ALA A 172 4.95 -5.67 13.23
C ALA A 172 6.46 -5.72 13.54
N PHE A 173 7.17 -4.60 13.35
CA PHE A 173 8.58 -4.51 13.70
C PHE A 173 8.83 -4.56 15.20
N LEU A 174 7.99 -3.91 16.00
CA LEU A 174 8.12 -3.91 17.46
C LEU A 174 7.99 -5.32 18.02
N SER A 175 7.01 -6.09 17.58
CA SER A 175 6.85 -7.48 17.97
C SER A 175 8.05 -8.34 17.59
N ALA A 176 8.59 -8.13 16.38
CA ALA A 176 9.77 -8.84 15.93
C ALA A 176 11.04 -8.45 16.71
N LEU A 177 11.20 -7.16 17.06
CA LEU A 177 12.30 -6.69 17.91
C LEU A 177 12.26 -7.32 19.31
N GLN A 178 11.07 -7.46 19.89
CA GLN A 178 10.86 -8.05 21.21
C GLN A 178 11.05 -9.58 21.22
N ALA A 179 10.99 -10.23 20.07
CA ALA A 179 11.27 -11.65 19.93
C ALA A 179 12.77 -11.99 19.83
N ILE A 180 13.63 -10.98 19.65
CA ILE A 180 15.09 -11.20 19.60
C ILE A 180 15.61 -11.51 21.02
N PRO A 181 16.32 -12.65 21.22
CA PRO A 181 16.88 -12.99 22.53
C PRO A 181 17.82 -11.90 23.05
N VAL A 182 17.63 -11.51 24.31
CA VAL A 182 18.43 -10.45 24.98
C VAL A 182 19.91 -10.86 25.07
N ASP A 183 20.18 -12.14 25.25
CA ASP A 183 21.53 -12.73 25.38
C ASP A 183 22.44 -12.33 24.19
N LEU A 184 21.86 -12.19 22.97
CA LEU A 184 22.62 -11.75 21.79
C LEU A 184 23.14 -10.31 21.93
N TYR A 185 22.36 -9.45 22.55
CA TYR A 185 22.75 -8.07 22.79
C TYR A 185 23.72 -7.94 23.97
N GLU A 186 23.59 -8.80 24.99
CA GLU A 186 24.50 -8.88 26.15
C GLU A 186 25.87 -9.41 25.70
N ALA A 187 25.94 -10.48 24.93
CA ALA A 187 27.20 -10.97 24.35
C ALA A 187 27.88 -9.90 23.50
N ALA A 188 27.14 -9.21 22.66
CA ALA A 188 27.67 -8.13 21.85
C ALA A 188 28.16 -6.91 22.68
N LEU A 189 27.62 -6.70 23.87
CA LEU A 189 28.10 -5.67 24.80
C LEU A 189 29.47 -6.06 25.40
N ILE A 190 29.63 -7.34 25.78
CA ILE A 190 30.89 -7.89 26.28
C ILE A 190 31.99 -7.77 25.20
N ASP A 191 31.64 -8.02 23.93
CA ASP A 191 32.56 -7.86 22.79
C ASP A 191 32.85 -6.38 22.43
N GLY A 192 32.29 -5.42 23.17
CA GLY A 192 32.54 -3.97 22.96
C GLY A 192 31.91 -3.41 21.70
N THR A 193 30.87 -4.03 21.16
CA THR A 193 30.23 -3.57 19.92
C THR A 193 29.45 -2.26 20.11
N THR A 194 29.50 -1.39 19.09
CA THR A 194 28.75 -0.13 19.05
C THR A 194 27.26 -0.38 18.73
N ALA A 195 26.37 0.57 19.02
CA ALA A 195 24.95 0.50 18.69
C ALA A 195 24.72 0.29 17.17
N ARG A 196 25.55 0.94 16.33
CA ARG A 196 25.50 0.76 14.87
C ARG A 196 25.83 -0.67 14.44
N GLN A 197 26.86 -1.28 15.04
CA GLN A 197 27.23 -2.67 14.75
C GLN A 197 26.14 -3.63 15.21
N LYS A 198 25.55 -3.44 16.41
CA LYS A 198 24.40 -4.25 16.88
C LYS A 198 23.23 -4.14 15.92
N PHE A 199 22.90 -2.95 15.42
CA PHE A 199 21.82 -2.78 14.46
C PHE A 199 22.07 -3.55 13.16
N TRP A 200 23.26 -3.41 12.55
CA TRP A 200 23.53 -4.01 11.23
C TRP A 200 23.82 -5.51 11.28
N TYR A 201 24.43 -6.02 12.37
CA TYR A 201 24.86 -7.43 12.44
C TYR A 201 23.95 -8.33 13.28
N ILE A 202 23.08 -7.77 14.15
CA ILE A 202 22.15 -8.53 14.97
C ILE A 202 20.72 -8.16 14.60
N THR A 203 20.32 -6.90 14.81
CA THR A 203 18.94 -6.46 14.71
C THR A 203 18.40 -6.63 13.28
N LEU A 204 19.05 -6.02 12.30
CA LEU A 204 18.54 -6.02 10.92
C LEU A 204 18.50 -7.41 10.27
N PRO A 205 19.52 -8.29 10.43
CA PRO A 205 19.43 -9.66 9.92
C PRO A 205 18.28 -10.47 10.54
N LEU A 206 18.06 -10.36 11.85
CA LEU A 206 17.00 -11.07 12.56
C LEU A 206 15.59 -10.50 12.24
N LEU A 207 15.49 -9.21 11.94
CA LEU A 207 14.24 -8.59 11.46
C LEU A 207 13.90 -8.93 10.01
N ARG A 208 14.85 -9.45 9.24
CA ARG A 208 14.69 -9.66 7.80
C ARG A 208 13.42 -10.42 7.41
N PRO A 209 13.03 -11.54 8.04
CA PRO A 209 11.81 -12.26 7.64
C PRO A 209 10.57 -11.36 7.79
N VAL A 210 10.44 -10.65 8.91
CA VAL A 210 9.32 -9.74 9.16
C VAL A 210 9.37 -8.52 8.23
N ALA A 211 10.55 -7.94 8.01
CA ALA A 211 10.72 -6.81 7.10
C ALA A 211 10.23 -7.14 5.69
N LEU A 212 10.50 -8.33 5.23
CA LEU A 212 10.13 -8.79 3.93
C LEU A 212 8.60 -9.05 3.84
N ALA A 213 7.97 -9.63 4.86
CA ALA A 213 6.52 -9.77 4.92
C ALA A 213 5.82 -8.39 4.96
N VAL A 214 6.33 -7.46 5.76
CA VAL A 214 5.84 -6.09 5.84
C VAL A 214 6.00 -5.35 4.50
N LEU A 215 7.13 -5.54 3.80
CA LEU A 215 7.35 -4.97 2.47
C LEU A 215 6.29 -5.44 1.46
N LEU A 216 5.98 -6.75 1.45
CA LEU A 216 4.96 -7.32 0.56
C LEU A 216 3.58 -6.75 0.85
N ILE A 217 3.17 -6.76 2.11
CA ILE A 217 1.87 -6.24 2.54
C ILE A 217 1.76 -4.74 2.24
N SER A 218 2.81 -3.97 2.57
CA SER A 218 2.87 -2.53 2.29
C SER A 218 2.80 -2.23 0.80
N PHE A 219 3.44 -3.06 -0.04
CA PHE A 219 3.38 -2.93 -1.50
C PHE A 219 1.95 -3.12 -2.02
N ILE A 220 1.30 -4.24 -1.64
CA ILE A 220 -0.07 -4.55 -2.08
C ILE A 220 -1.04 -3.45 -1.63
N TRP A 221 -0.96 -3.02 -0.38
CA TRP A 221 -1.84 -1.98 0.15
C TRP A 221 -1.56 -0.60 -0.46
N SER A 222 -0.30 -0.29 -0.77
CA SER A 222 0.06 0.99 -1.41
C SER A 222 -0.41 1.06 -2.84
N PHE A 223 -0.24 -0.02 -3.60
CA PHE A 223 -0.74 -0.11 -4.96
C PHE A 223 -2.27 0.08 -5.03
N ASN A 224 -3.00 -0.47 -4.04
CA ASN A 224 -4.46 -0.40 -3.94
C ASN A 224 -4.98 0.81 -3.13
N SER A 225 -4.24 1.90 -3.05
CA SER A 225 -4.60 3.11 -2.26
C SER A 225 -5.71 3.96 -2.91
N PHE A 226 -6.85 3.37 -3.23
CA PHE A 226 -7.98 4.06 -3.86
C PHE A 226 -8.49 5.24 -3.03
N VAL A 227 -8.80 4.99 -1.75
CA VAL A 227 -9.54 5.93 -0.89
C VAL A 227 -8.83 7.27 -0.76
N PHE A 228 -7.52 7.27 -0.48
CA PHE A 228 -6.78 8.51 -0.24
C PHE A 228 -6.68 9.38 -1.50
N ILE A 229 -6.43 8.80 -2.66
CA ILE A 229 -6.40 9.55 -3.92
C ILE A 229 -7.80 10.02 -4.29
N TYR A 230 -8.79 9.13 -4.26
CA TYR A 230 -10.14 9.47 -4.70
C TYR A 230 -10.80 10.53 -3.82
N VAL A 231 -10.72 10.39 -2.48
CA VAL A 231 -11.38 11.31 -1.54
C VAL A 231 -10.65 12.63 -1.41
N ILE A 232 -9.31 12.62 -1.31
CA ILE A 232 -8.53 13.85 -1.05
C ILE A 232 -8.39 14.69 -2.32
N THR A 233 -7.95 14.09 -3.43
CA THR A 233 -7.59 14.83 -4.65
C THR A 233 -8.52 14.57 -5.83
N GLY A 234 -9.28 13.47 -5.82
CA GLY A 234 -10.06 13.03 -6.98
C GLY A 234 -9.20 12.66 -8.20
N GLY A 235 -7.89 12.45 -8.01
CA GLY A 235 -6.92 12.25 -9.08
C GLY A 235 -6.32 13.54 -9.66
N GLY A 236 -6.80 14.72 -9.20
CA GLY A 236 -6.35 16.05 -9.64
C GLY A 236 -5.09 16.58 -8.94
N PRO A 237 -4.58 17.75 -9.35
CA PRO A 237 -4.98 18.49 -10.57
C PRO A 237 -4.56 17.78 -11.85
N ALA A 238 -5.30 17.95 -12.95
CA ALA A 238 -4.98 17.48 -14.30
C ALA A 238 -4.46 16.02 -14.38
N ASN A 239 -5.07 15.07 -13.64
CA ASN A 239 -4.68 13.66 -13.50
C ASN A 239 -3.31 13.42 -12.84
N GLN A 240 -2.67 14.44 -12.26
CA GLN A 240 -1.31 14.32 -11.72
C GLN A 240 -1.21 13.47 -10.44
N THR A 241 -2.33 13.23 -9.77
CA THR A 241 -2.38 12.29 -8.62
C THR A 241 -3.12 10.99 -8.96
N GLN A 242 -3.59 10.83 -10.20
CA GLN A 242 -4.32 9.64 -10.63
C GLN A 242 -3.42 8.41 -10.63
N ILE A 243 -3.91 7.31 -10.07
CA ILE A 243 -3.25 6.01 -10.02
C ILE A 243 -4.13 4.92 -10.66
N MET A 244 -3.58 3.74 -10.97
CA MET A 244 -4.30 2.71 -11.72
C MET A 244 -5.66 2.36 -11.12
N VAL A 245 -5.76 2.18 -9.81
CA VAL A 245 -7.03 1.81 -9.17
C VAL A 245 -8.11 2.90 -9.26
N THR A 246 -7.72 4.17 -9.22
CA THR A 246 -8.66 5.28 -9.41
C THR A 246 -9.00 5.49 -10.88
N GLU A 247 -8.07 5.19 -11.79
CA GLU A 247 -8.32 5.22 -13.24
C GLU A 247 -9.27 4.09 -13.67
N ILE A 248 -9.13 2.87 -13.14
CA ILE A 248 -10.08 1.78 -13.34
C ILE A 248 -11.48 2.23 -12.95
N PHE A 249 -11.62 2.80 -11.76
CA PHE A 249 -12.90 3.31 -11.27
C PHE A 249 -13.47 4.39 -12.20
N ARG A 250 -12.67 5.35 -12.62
CA ARG A 250 -13.09 6.44 -13.50
C ARG A 250 -13.54 5.94 -14.87
N ARG A 251 -12.82 4.99 -15.48
CA ARG A 251 -13.22 4.39 -16.77
C ARG A 251 -14.46 3.54 -16.65
N ALA A 252 -14.60 2.75 -15.58
CA ALA A 252 -15.77 1.92 -15.37
C ALA A 252 -17.02 2.74 -15.04
N PHE A 253 -16.96 3.62 -14.06
CA PHE A 253 -18.13 4.28 -13.47
C PHE A 253 -18.28 5.74 -13.90
N GLY A 254 -17.20 6.41 -14.33
CA GLY A 254 -17.25 7.76 -14.88
C GLY A 254 -17.54 7.79 -16.37
N TYR A 255 -16.91 6.90 -17.13
CA TYR A 255 -17.06 6.83 -18.60
C TYR A 255 -17.87 5.64 -19.09
N PHE A 256 -18.29 4.74 -18.18
CA PHE A 256 -19.04 3.52 -18.48
C PHE A 256 -18.34 2.63 -19.53
N ASN A 257 -17.02 2.66 -19.58
CA ASN A 257 -16.21 1.86 -20.47
C ASN A 257 -15.57 0.70 -19.69
N PHE A 258 -16.39 -0.33 -19.42
CA PHE A 258 -15.96 -1.49 -18.63
C PHE A 258 -14.87 -2.31 -19.34
N GLY A 259 -14.85 -2.36 -20.68
CA GLY A 259 -13.80 -3.07 -21.41
C GLY A 259 -12.41 -2.48 -21.20
N GLN A 260 -12.28 -1.14 -21.30
CA GLN A 260 -11.01 -0.48 -20.97
C GLN A 260 -10.66 -0.55 -19.48
N ALA A 261 -11.65 -0.39 -18.60
CA ALA A 261 -11.43 -0.54 -17.16
C ALA A 261 -10.90 -1.94 -16.82
N SER A 262 -11.51 -2.99 -17.39
CA SER A 262 -11.10 -4.38 -17.23
C SER A 262 -9.71 -4.66 -17.79
N SER A 263 -9.32 -4.04 -18.91
CA SER A 263 -7.97 -4.20 -19.45
C SER A 263 -6.91 -3.61 -18.51
N ILE A 264 -7.17 -2.43 -17.90
CA ILE A 264 -6.27 -1.84 -16.89
C ILE A 264 -6.27 -2.69 -15.61
N ALA A 265 -7.43 -3.17 -15.16
CA ALA A 265 -7.54 -4.02 -13.97
C ALA A 265 -6.75 -5.34 -14.13
N PHE A 266 -6.84 -5.97 -15.31
CA PHE A 266 -6.08 -7.19 -15.60
C PHE A 266 -4.57 -6.93 -15.67
N LEU A 267 -4.13 -5.81 -16.27
CA LEU A 267 -2.72 -5.40 -16.22
C LEU A 267 -2.24 -5.13 -14.79
N ALA A 268 -3.06 -4.48 -13.96
CA ALA A 268 -2.76 -4.25 -12.54
C ALA A 268 -2.61 -5.58 -11.79
N PHE A 269 -3.50 -6.54 -12.04
CA PHE A 269 -3.42 -7.88 -11.47
C PHE A 269 -2.12 -8.59 -11.89
N LEU A 270 -1.75 -8.56 -13.16
CA LEU A 270 -0.50 -9.17 -13.64
C LEU A 270 0.73 -8.53 -13.01
N LEU A 271 0.76 -7.20 -12.87
CA LEU A 271 1.87 -6.49 -12.21
C LEU A 271 1.98 -6.88 -10.73
N LEU A 272 0.86 -6.89 -10.00
CA LEU A 272 0.85 -7.33 -8.59
C LEU A 272 1.27 -8.79 -8.44
N ALA A 273 0.77 -9.69 -9.28
CA ALA A 273 1.12 -11.10 -9.26
C ALA A 273 2.61 -11.32 -9.57
N ALA A 274 3.13 -10.64 -10.59
CA ALA A 274 4.55 -10.76 -10.98
C ALA A 274 5.49 -10.27 -9.87
N ILE A 275 5.21 -9.11 -9.27
CA ILE A 275 6.05 -8.55 -8.19
C ILE A 275 5.94 -9.42 -6.93
N SER A 276 4.72 -9.86 -6.57
CA SER A 276 4.52 -10.77 -5.43
C SER A 276 5.23 -12.11 -5.64
N PHE A 277 5.16 -12.68 -6.84
CA PHE A 277 5.87 -13.92 -7.19
C PHE A 277 7.40 -13.74 -7.16
N LEU A 278 7.92 -12.63 -7.71
CA LEU A 278 9.35 -12.32 -7.68
C LEU A 278 9.83 -12.19 -6.23
N GLN A 279 9.09 -11.46 -5.42
CA GLN A 279 9.37 -11.29 -4.01
C GLN A 279 9.37 -12.65 -3.29
N TRP A 280 8.32 -13.46 -3.45
CA TRP A 280 8.25 -14.81 -2.89
C TRP A 280 9.47 -15.66 -3.30
N ARG A 281 9.85 -15.68 -4.57
CA ARG A 281 11.01 -16.43 -5.07
C ARG A 281 12.33 -15.97 -4.46
N LEU A 282 12.51 -14.66 -4.27
CA LEU A 282 13.71 -14.10 -3.65
C LEU A 282 13.83 -14.46 -2.16
N PHE A 283 12.70 -14.70 -1.50
CA PHE A 283 12.64 -15.09 -0.09
C PHE A 283 12.95 -16.56 0.12
N TYR A 284 12.22 -17.45 -0.55
CA TYR A 284 12.32 -18.89 -0.35
C TYR A 284 13.67 -19.48 -0.81
N LYS A 285 14.34 -18.84 -1.75
CA LYS A 285 15.62 -19.34 -2.26
C LYS A 285 16.79 -19.16 -1.29
N LYS A 286 16.63 -18.44 -0.19
CA LYS A 286 17.69 -18.20 0.82
C LYS A 286 17.50 -18.96 2.13
N GLU A 287 16.37 -19.62 2.30
CA GLU A 287 16.09 -20.44 3.50
C GLU A 287 16.23 -21.96 3.25
N MET A 288 16.44 -22.37 2.02
CA MET A 288 16.89 -23.72 1.62
C MET A 288 18.39 -23.73 1.36
#